data_58f10fb0eab76c7fff160d0aa78e73f6
#
_entry.id   58f10fb0eab76c7fff160d0aa78e73f6
#
_cell.length_a   1.000
_cell.length_b   1.000
_cell.length_c   1.000
_cell.angle_alpha   90.00
_cell.angle_beta   90.00
_cell.angle_gamma   90.00
#
_symmetry.space_group_name_H-M   'P 1'
#
loop_
_entity.id
_entity.type
_entity.pdbx_description
1 polymer ?
#
loop_
_entity_poly.entity_id
_entity_poly.type
_entity_poly.pdbx_seq_one_letter_code
_entity_poly.pdbx_strand_id
1 'polypeptide(L)'
;MKTFFLKKLTIILYLISSSVSYSIERPEIKNLIIHKDKKKIENIEFTKSEAQKVSLNNFKQNPLIINFWATWCAPCKKEMPSLDRLKALNDFKNFNIIPINIGGDSYEKSKKFFDEFKIENLEIFTGSGPEFSQLFKIRGLPTTILIDRNGFEVGRIVGYIDFNDQSLLDWLLKNL
;
A
#
# COMPACT_ATOMS: atom_id res chain seq x y z
N MET A 1 -11.63 -63.04 -51.05
CA MET A 1 -11.10 -62.91 -49.70
C MET A 1 -10.58 -61.48 -49.58
N LYS A 2 -11.30 -60.62 -48.89
CA LYS A 2 -11.00 -59.17 -48.76
C LYS A 2 -10.40 -58.93 -47.40
N THR A 3 -9.14 -58.55 -47.35
CA THR A 3 -8.41 -58.17 -46.14
C THR A 3 -8.76 -56.75 -45.77
N PHE A 4 -9.45 -56.57 -44.64
CA PHE A 4 -9.77 -55.26 -44.05
C PHE A 4 -8.52 -54.70 -43.33
N PHE A 5 -7.95 -53.63 -43.86
CA PHE A 5 -6.91 -52.84 -43.22
C PHE A 5 -7.58 -51.88 -42.22
N LEU A 6 -7.50 -52.20 -40.92
CA LEU A 6 -7.91 -51.28 -39.86
C LEU A 6 -6.79 -50.23 -39.65
N LYS A 7 -6.98 -49.05 -40.20
CA LYS A 7 -6.12 -47.89 -39.86
C LYS A 7 -6.48 -47.42 -38.44
N LYS A 8 -5.61 -47.71 -37.50
CA LYS A 8 -5.65 -47.07 -36.18
C LYS A 8 -5.34 -45.60 -36.32
N LEU A 9 -6.37 -44.73 -36.20
CA LEU A 9 -6.25 -43.31 -36.13
C LEU A 9 -5.83 -42.96 -34.70
N THR A 10 -4.54 -42.77 -34.47
CA THR A 10 -4.00 -42.26 -33.21
C THR A 10 -4.29 -40.75 -33.14
N ILE A 11 -5.34 -40.38 -32.45
CA ILE A 11 -5.59 -38.96 -32.11
C ILE A 11 -4.59 -38.56 -31.02
N ILE A 12 -3.53 -37.92 -31.43
CA ILE A 12 -2.60 -37.22 -30.50
C ILE A 12 -3.33 -35.97 -30.03
N LEU A 13 -3.94 -36.10 -28.84
CA LEU A 13 -4.50 -34.96 -28.13
C LEU A 13 -3.34 -34.12 -27.61
N TYR A 14 -2.97 -33.12 -28.38
CA TYR A 14 -2.04 -32.08 -27.93
C TYR A 14 -2.76 -31.27 -26.86
N LEU A 15 -2.57 -31.63 -25.59
CA LEU A 15 -2.87 -30.76 -24.46
C LEU A 15 -1.92 -29.57 -24.55
N ILE A 16 -2.36 -28.50 -25.20
CA ILE A 16 -1.72 -27.19 -25.11
C ILE A 16 -1.98 -26.72 -23.67
N SER A 17 -1.07 -27.07 -22.78
CA SER A 17 -0.95 -26.45 -21.48
C SER A 17 -0.57 -24.98 -21.72
N SER A 18 -1.58 -24.14 -21.91
CA SER A 18 -1.42 -22.71 -21.83
C SER A 18 -1.05 -22.38 -20.39
N SER A 19 0.24 -22.33 -20.11
CA SER A 19 0.75 -21.68 -18.90
C SER A 19 0.32 -20.21 -19.02
N VAL A 20 -0.79 -19.87 -18.40
CA VAL A 20 -1.16 -18.47 -18.17
C VAL A 20 -0.08 -17.91 -17.25
N SER A 21 0.94 -17.33 -17.85
CA SER A 21 1.86 -16.48 -17.11
C SER A 21 1.03 -15.34 -16.55
N TYR A 22 0.67 -15.42 -15.27
CA TYR A 22 0.18 -14.30 -14.51
C TYR A 22 1.33 -13.29 -14.42
N SER A 23 1.52 -12.50 -15.45
CA SER A 23 2.33 -11.29 -15.32
C SER A 23 1.53 -10.39 -14.38
N ILE A 24 2.10 -10.06 -13.23
CA ILE A 24 1.58 -8.99 -12.38
C ILE A 24 1.67 -7.74 -13.25
N GLU A 25 0.55 -7.35 -13.82
CA GLU A 25 0.45 -6.15 -14.63
C GLU A 25 0.79 -5.00 -13.69
N ARG A 26 1.95 -4.38 -13.90
CA ARG A 26 2.37 -3.24 -13.09
C ARG A 26 1.50 -2.07 -13.51
N PRO A 27 0.76 -1.44 -12.59
CA PRO A 27 0.07 -0.22 -12.94
C PRO A 27 1.10 0.80 -13.43
N GLU A 28 0.77 1.60 -14.44
CA GLU A 28 1.64 2.65 -14.97
C GLU A 28 1.80 3.83 -13.98
N ILE A 29 2.17 3.54 -12.75
CA ILE A 29 2.38 4.50 -11.69
C ILE A 29 3.89 4.70 -11.56
N LYS A 30 4.39 5.82 -12.08
CA LYS A 30 5.83 6.13 -12.19
C LYS A 30 6.61 6.04 -10.88
N ASN A 31 5.97 6.32 -9.76
CA ASN A 31 6.58 6.38 -8.43
C ASN A 31 6.27 5.16 -7.55
N LEU A 32 5.59 4.13 -8.08
CA LEU A 32 5.37 2.85 -7.40
C LEU A 32 6.56 1.91 -7.62
N ILE A 33 7.22 1.56 -6.54
CA ILE A 33 8.32 0.60 -6.51
C ILE A 33 7.79 -0.70 -5.92
N ILE A 34 7.77 -1.77 -6.74
CA ILE A 34 7.35 -3.11 -6.30
C ILE A 34 8.61 -3.90 -5.97
N HIS A 35 8.65 -4.50 -4.78
CA HIS A 35 9.80 -5.29 -4.35
C HIS A 35 9.79 -6.68 -4.96
N LYS A 36 10.94 -7.11 -5.50
CA LYS A 36 11.16 -8.51 -5.91
C LYS A 36 11.11 -9.43 -4.71
N ASP A 37 11.82 -9.04 -3.63
CA ASP A 37 11.91 -9.78 -2.38
C ASP A 37 11.17 -8.97 -1.32
N LYS A 38 10.12 -9.56 -0.77
CA LYS A 38 9.33 -8.94 0.28
C LYS A 38 10.16 -8.79 1.55
N LYS A 39 10.04 -7.65 2.22
CA LYS A 39 10.74 -7.35 3.47
C LYS A 39 9.76 -7.39 4.62
N LYS A 40 10.07 -8.21 5.63
CA LYS A 40 9.29 -8.18 6.86
C LYS A 40 9.49 -6.84 7.56
N ILE A 41 8.39 -6.19 7.92
CA ILE A 41 8.43 -4.95 8.69
C ILE A 41 8.58 -5.30 10.18
N GLU A 42 9.58 -4.68 10.80
CA GLU A 42 9.77 -4.77 12.25
C GLU A 42 8.67 -4.00 12.98
N ASN A 43 8.46 -4.36 14.24
CA ASN A 43 7.51 -3.62 15.05
C ASN A 43 8.07 -2.23 15.36
N ILE A 44 7.22 -1.22 15.17
CA ILE A 44 7.52 0.17 15.51
C ILE A 44 6.45 0.71 16.46
N GLU A 45 6.82 1.70 17.24
CA GLU A 45 5.90 2.46 18.08
C GLU A 45 5.78 3.88 17.53
N PHE A 46 4.57 4.39 17.55
CA PHE A 46 4.23 5.76 17.19
C PHE A 46 3.12 6.26 18.12
N THR A 47 2.84 7.55 18.05
CA THR A 47 1.89 8.18 18.98
C THR A 47 0.57 8.44 18.25
N LYS A 48 -0.53 8.00 18.83
CA LYS A 48 -1.89 8.36 18.45
C LYS A 48 -2.38 9.40 19.45
N SER A 49 -3.08 10.43 18.99
CA SER A 49 -3.51 11.53 19.84
C SER A 49 -2.33 12.23 20.56
N GLU A 50 -2.57 12.85 21.71
CA GLU A 50 -1.55 13.65 22.40
C GLU A 50 -0.45 12.83 23.10
N ALA A 51 -0.76 11.60 23.53
CA ALA A 51 0.19 10.80 24.33
C ALA A 51 0.03 9.27 24.19
N GLN A 52 -0.98 8.78 23.47
CA GLN A 52 -1.22 7.34 23.38
C GLN A 52 -0.21 6.67 22.46
N LYS A 53 0.70 5.88 23.01
CA LYS A 53 1.59 5.04 22.23
C LYS A 53 0.82 3.88 21.61
N VAL A 54 1.12 3.61 20.35
CA VAL A 54 0.53 2.55 19.55
C VAL A 54 1.64 1.76 18.89
N SER A 55 1.51 0.44 18.93
CA SER A 55 2.43 -0.48 18.26
C SER A 55 1.90 -0.86 16.89
N LEU A 56 2.77 -0.98 15.89
CA LEU A 56 2.41 -1.49 14.57
C LEU A 56 1.80 -2.89 14.63
N ASN A 57 2.18 -3.68 15.64
CA ASN A 57 1.62 -5.01 15.88
C ASN A 57 0.09 -4.99 16.11
N ASN A 58 -0.47 -3.88 16.53
CA ASN A 58 -1.92 -3.72 16.73
C ASN A 58 -2.71 -3.75 15.42
N PHE A 59 -2.02 -3.60 14.28
CA PHE A 59 -2.61 -3.53 12.93
C PHE A 59 -2.31 -4.77 12.08
N LYS A 60 -1.73 -5.82 12.68
CA LYS A 60 -1.47 -7.09 11.99
C LYS A 60 -2.78 -7.78 11.60
N GLN A 61 -2.68 -8.68 10.61
CA GLN A 61 -3.74 -9.49 10.01
C GLN A 61 -4.58 -8.79 8.93
N ASN A 62 -4.45 -7.48 8.79
CA ASN A 62 -5.08 -6.71 7.71
C ASN A 62 -4.01 -6.07 6.81
N PRO A 63 -4.32 -5.81 5.55
CA PRO A 63 -3.45 -5.00 4.71
C PRO A 63 -3.21 -3.64 5.36
N LEU A 64 -1.98 -3.14 5.22
CA LEU A 64 -1.59 -1.90 5.89
C LEU A 64 -0.90 -0.95 4.90
N ILE A 65 -1.35 0.29 4.90
CA ILE A 65 -0.79 1.41 4.15
C ILE A 65 -0.27 2.43 5.17
N ILE A 66 1.06 2.57 5.27
CA ILE A 66 1.67 3.59 6.11
C ILE A 66 2.08 4.74 5.20
N ASN A 67 1.55 5.93 5.45
CA ASN A 67 1.90 7.14 4.73
C ASN A 67 2.69 8.07 5.64
N PHE A 68 3.95 8.37 5.28
CA PHE A 68 4.79 9.31 6.00
C PHE A 68 4.63 10.70 5.39
N TRP A 69 4.30 11.67 6.22
CA TRP A 69 3.94 13.02 5.77
C TRP A 69 4.37 14.12 6.75
N ALA A 70 4.13 15.39 6.39
CA ALA A 70 4.32 16.56 7.24
C ALA A 70 3.38 17.70 6.83
N THR A 71 3.04 18.59 7.77
CA THR A 71 2.14 19.72 7.49
C THR A 71 2.74 20.75 6.53
N TRP A 72 4.06 20.88 6.48
CA TRP A 72 4.78 21.79 5.58
C TRP A 72 5.07 21.21 4.19
N CYS A 73 4.79 19.93 3.99
CA CYS A 73 5.07 19.21 2.74
C CYS A 73 3.96 19.48 1.71
N ALA A 74 4.25 20.29 0.70
CA ALA A 74 3.27 20.68 -0.32
C ALA A 74 2.65 19.48 -1.10
N PRO A 75 3.43 18.47 -1.58
CA PRO A 75 2.83 17.30 -2.21
C PRO A 75 1.99 16.46 -1.25
N CYS A 76 2.32 16.43 0.06
CA CYS A 76 1.50 15.74 1.07
C CYS A 76 0.13 16.40 1.23
N LYS A 77 0.07 17.75 1.23
CA LYS A 77 -1.19 18.50 1.26
C LYS A 77 -2.12 18.12 0.11
N LYS A 78 -1.55 17.92 -1.07
CA LYS A 78 -2.30 17.52 -2.27
C LYS A 78 -2.79 16.07 -2.18
N GLU A 79 -2.01 15.17 -1.57
CA GLU A 79 -2.27 13.74 -1.50
C GLU A 79 -3.31 13.37 -0.43
N MET A 80 -3.23 13.97 0.74
CA MET A 80 -3.97 13.56 1.94
C MET A 80 -5.50 13.46 1.73
N PRO A 81 -6.18 14.38 1.01
CA PRO A 81 -7.61 14.23 0.77
C PRO A 81 -7.98 13.00 -0.06
N SER A 82 -7.12 12.52 -0.96
CA SER A 82 -7.37 11.29 -1.71
C SER A 82 -7.14 10.05 -0.85
N LEU A 83 -6.15 10.08 0.04
CA LEU A 83 -5.90 9.03 1.01
C LEU A 83 -7.06 8.89 2.01
N ASP A 84 -7.65 10.01 2.42
CA ASP A 84 -8.84 10.03 3.27
C ASP A 84 -10.04 9.37 2.60
N ARG A 85 -10.28 9.72 1.32
CA ARG A 85 -11.34 9.07 0.53
C ARG A 85 -11.12 7.58 0.34
N LEU A 86 -9.87 7.14 0.13
CA LEU A 86 -9.53 5.73 0.06
C LEU A 86 -10.02 4.97 1.30
N LYS A 87 -9.81 5.54 2.50
CA LYS A 87 -10.24 4.93 3.75
C LYS A 87 -11.76 4.79 3.86
N ALA A 88 -12.52 5.68 3.23
CA ALA A 88 -13.98 5.66 3.21
C ALA A 88 -14.57 4.62 2.23
N LEU A 89 -13.80 4.08 1.29
CA LEU A 89 -14.28 3.09 0.32
C LEU A 89 -14.58 1.76 1.00
N ASN A 90 -15.71 1.14 0.67
CA ASN A 90 -16.16 -0.14 1.23
C ASN A 90 -15.12 -1.26 1.04
N ASP A 91 -14.48 -1.32 -0.12
CA ASP A 91 -13.47 -2.34 -0.44
C ASP A 91 -12.21 -2.21 0.42
N PHE A 92 -11.95 -1.01 0.95
CA PHE A 92 -10.81 -0.69 1.80
C PHE A 92 -11.15 -0.61 3.30
N LYS A 93 -12.39 -0.89 3.72
CA LYS A 93 -12.78 -0.85 5.14
C LYS A 93 -11.90 -1.70 6.06
N ASN A 94 -11.41 -2.84 5.55
CA ASN A 94 -10.52 -3.75 6.28
C ASN A 94 -9.04 -3.39 6.16
N PHE A 95 -8.69 -2.36 5.39
CA PHE A 95 -7.32 -1.87 5.32
C PHE A 95 -7.04 -0.94 6.51
N ASN A 96 -5.87 -1.11 7.11
CA ASN A 96 -5.35 -0.14 8.04
C ASN A 96 -4.59 0.94 7.25
N ILE A 97 -5.06 2.17 7.30
CA ILE A 97 -4.42 3.31 6.64
C ILE A 97 -3.93 4.24 7.75
N ILE A 98 -2.62 4.37 7.86
CA ILE A 98 -1.94 5.03 8.98
C ILE A 98 -1.06 6.16 8.45
N PRO A 99 -1.58 7.41 8.41
CA PRO A 99 -0.77 8.58 8.09
C PRO A 99 0.06 9.01 9.31
N ILE A 100 1.37 8.80 9.28
CA ILE A 100 2.26 9.17 10.38
C ILE A 100 2.96 10.48 10.04
N ASN A 101 2.70 11.53 10.80
CA ASN A 101 3.44 12.79 10.69
C ASN A 101 4.83 12.62 11.28
N ILE A 102 5.85 12.76 10.44
CA ILE A 102 7.27 12.70 10.82
C ILE A 102 8.00 14.02 10.61
N GLY A 103 7.25 15.09 10.34
CA GLY A 103 7.78 16.43 10.06
C GLY A 103 8.20 17.25 11.28
N GLY A 104 8.12 16.67 12.48
CA GLY A 104 8.37 17.39 13.74
C GLY A 104 7.19 18.28 14.18
N ASP A 105 6.04 18.09 13.59
CA ASP A 105 4.84 18.84 13.93
C ASP A 105 4.20 18.30 15.21
N SER A 106 3.61 19.21 16.02
CA SER A 106 2.80 18.81 17.15
C SER A 106 1.49 18.15 16.71
N TYR A 107 0.84 17.43 17.63
CA TYR A 107 -0.50 16.88 17.41
C TYR A 107 -1.49 17.97 17.00
N GLU A 108 -1.50 19.11 17.74
CA GLU A 108 -2.39 20.24 17.47
C GLU A 108 -2.19 20.82 16.06
N LYS A 109 -0.94 20.88 15.59
CA LYS A 109 -0.66 21.35 14.24
C LYS A 109 -1.17 20.37 13.17
N SER A 110 -1.01 19.07 13.42
CA SER A 110 -1.57 18.01 12.56
C SER A 110 -3.09 18.04 12.55
N LYS A 111 -3.73 18.30 13.74
CA LYS A 111 -5.17 18.43 13.86
C LYS A 111 -5.71 19.63 13.08
N LYS A 112 -5.08 20.81 13.20
CA LYS A 112 -5.45 21.98 12.38
C LYS A 112 -5.36 21.70 10.89
N PHE A 113 -4.36 20.95 10.46
CA PHE A 113 -4.23 20.51 9.06
C PHE A 113 -5.41 19.62 8.67
N PHE A 114 -5.79 18.62 9.48
CA PHE A 114 -6.92 17.75 9.21
C PHE A 114 -8.23 18.53 9.08
N ASP A 115 -8.45 19.48 9.99
CA ASP A 115 -9.63 20.37 9.97
C ASP A 115 -9.64 21.23 8.69
N GLU A 116 -8.51 21.83 8.30
CA GLU A 116 -8.37 22.69 7.11
C GLU A 116 -8.64 21.91 5.81
N PHE A 117 -8.11 20.68 5.70
CA PHE A 117 -8.24 19.84 4.50
C PHE A 117 -9.43 18.89 4.54
N LYS A 118 -10.29 18.97 5.58
CA LYS A 118 -11.49 18.13 5.79
C LYS A 118 -11.17 16.64 5.75
N ILE A 119 -10.12 16.25 6.48
CA ILE A 119 -9.72 14.85 6.64
C ILE A 119 -10.55 14.27 7.79
N GLU A 120 -11.48 13.36 7.49
CA GLU A 120 -12.51 12.89 8.43
C GLU A 120 -12.42 11.39 8.71
N ASN A 121 -11.83 10.61 7.80
CA ASN A 121 -11.79 9.14 7.88
C ASN A 121 -10.45 8.61 8.41
N LEU A 122 -9.44 9.45 8.48
CA LEU A 122 -8.09 9.10 8.94
C LEU A 122 -7.88 9.55 10.38
N GLU A 123 -7.07 8.79 11.12
CA GLU A 123 -6.64 9.15 12.46
C GLU A 123 -5.28 9.88 12.41
N ILE A 124 -5.02 10.71 13.41
CA ILE A 124 -3.76 11.45 13.51
C ILE A 124 -2.73 10.61 14.26
N PHE A 125 -1.61 10.35 13.60
CA PHE A 125 -0.44 9.70 14.18
C PHE A 125 0.79 10.57 14.00
N THR A 126 1.67 10.55 15.00
CA THR A 126 2.95 11.27 14.98
C THR A 126 4.09 10.32 15.34
N GLY A 127 5.26 10.60 14.82
CA GLY A 127 6.43 9.79 15.07
C GLY A 127 7.73 10.56 14.95
N SER A 128 8.84 9.94 15.40
CA SER A 128 10.17 10.52 15.30
C SER A 128 10.66 10.56 13.85
N GLY A 129 10.81 11.75 13.28
CA GLY A 129 11.28 11.93 11.92
C GLY A 129 12.64 11.27 11.65
N PRO A 130 13.67 11.50 12.45
CA PRO A 130 14.98 10.86 12.28
C PRO A 130 14.91 9.33 12.38
N GLU A 131 14.22 8.80 13.37
CA GLU A 131 14.09 7.36 13.60
C GLU A 131 13.39 6.66 12.44
N PHE A 132 12.22 7.15 12.01
CA PHE A 132 11.47 6.54 10.92
C PHE A 132 12.14 6.74 9.57
N SER A 133 12.80 7.89 9.35
CA SER A 133 13.57 8.08 8.13
C SER A 133 14.74 7.10 8.00
N GLN A 134 15.41 6.77 9.10
CA GLN A 134 16.47 5.78 9.12
C GLN A 134 15.91 4.36 8.92
N LEU A 135 14.88 3.99 9.68
CA LEU A 135 14.31 2.64 9.69
C LEU A 135 13.70 2.27 8.33
N PHE A 136 12.87 3.14 7.78
CA PHE A 136 12.19 2.94 6.49
C PHE A 136 12.98 3.46 5.29
N LYS A 137 14.19 4.00 5.50
CA LYS A 137 15.03 4.59 4.46
C LYS A 137 14.28 5.66 3.66
N ILE A 138 13.54 6.53 4.35
CA ILE A 138 12.76 7.61 3.76
C ILE A 138 13.72 8.70 3.29
N ARG A 139 13.66 9.06 2.00
CA ARG A 139 14.49 10.08 1.38
C ARG A 139 13.73 11.37 1.05
N GLY A 140 12.41 11.36 1.20
CA GLY A 140 11.54 12.49 0.93
C GLY A 140 10.11 12.20 1.32
N LEU A 141 9.29 13.24 1.38
CA LEU A 141 7.87 13.15 1.71
C LEU A 141 7.01 13.59 0.51
N PRO A 142 5.83 12.99 0.34
CA PRO A 142 5.34 11.82 1.05
C PRO A 142 6.07 10.55 0.65
N THR A 143 6.08 9.55 1.53
CA THR A 143 6.48 8.18 1.20
C THR A 143 5.44 7.24 1.78
N THR A 144 4.88 6.38 0.93
CA THR A 144 3.88 5.39 1.34
C THR A 144 4.46 3.99 1.27
N ILE A 145 4.34 3.24 2.35
CA ILE A 145 4.77 1.83 2.46
C ILE A 145 3.54 0.94 2.35
N LEU A 146 3.60 -0.06 1.48
CA LEU A 146 2.51 -0.98 1.18
C LEU A 146 2.84 -2.36 1.77
N ILE A 147 2.03 -2.80 2.74
CA ILE A 147 2.30 -3.99 3.56
C ILE A 147 1.15 -4.97 3.40
N ASP A 148 1.47 -6.22 3.09
CA ASP A 148 0.48 -7.29 2.96
C ASP A 148 0.00 -7.82 4.33
N ARG A 149 -1.02 -8.68 4.32
CA ARG A 149 -1.65 -9.28 5.52
C ARG A 149 -0.66 -10.09 6.37
N ASN A 150 0.47 -10.50 5.80
CA ASN A 150 1.51 -11.26 6.48
C ASN A 150 2.57 -10.35 7.12
N GLY A 151 2.45 -9.03 6.97
CA GLY A 151 3.36 -8.04 7.53
C GLY A 151 4.63 -7.82 6.71
N PHE A 152 4.58 -8.11 5.41
CA PHE A 152 5.69 -7.86 4.51
C PHE A 152 5.45 -6.61 3.66
N GLU A 153 6.44 -5.75 3.56
CA GLU A 153 6.47 -4.67 2.58
C GLU A 153 6.56 -5.28 1.18
N VAL A 154 5.51 -5.08 0.38
CA VAL A 154 5.44 -5.56 -1.01
C VAL A 154 5.86 -4.48 -2.00
N GLY A 155 5.82 -3.23 -1.56
CA GLY A 155 6.21 -2.09 -2.37
C GLY A 155 6.08 -0.78 -1.62
N ARG A 156 6.47 0.32 -2.30
CA ARG A 156 6.34 1.67 -1.78
C ARG A 156 6.09 2.69 -2.88
N ILE A 157 5.47 3.78 -2.52
CA ILE A 157 5.29 4.94 -3.39
C ILE A 157 6.14 6.07 -2.84
N VAL A 158 6.98 6.67 -3.69
CA VAL A 158 7.86 7.77 -3.31
C VAL A 158 7.42 9.05 -4.00
N GLY A 159 6.95 10.01 -3.23
CA GLY A 159 6.34 11.24 -3.74
C GLY A 159 4.82 11.12 -3.90
N TYR A 160 4.22 12.20 -4.38
CA TYR A 160 2.77 12.34 -4.54
C TYR A 160 2.15 11.25 -5.41
N ILE A 161 1.00 10.74 -4.96
CA ILE A 161 0.09 9.89 -5.72
C ILE A 161 -1.36 10.36 -5.53
N ASP A 162 -2.22 10.11 -6.50
CA ASP A 162 -3.66 10.23 -6.31
C ASP A 162 -4.25 8.87 -5.96
N PHE A 163 -4.71 8.70 -4.72
CA PHE A 163 -5.34 7.46 -4.26
C PHE A 163 -6.76 7.24 -4.83
N ASN A 164 -7.24 8.11 -5.72
CA ASN A 164 -8.45 7.84 -6.51
C ASN A 164 -8.15 7.14 -7.85
N ASP A 165 -6.88 6.94 -8.20
CA ASP A 165 -6.50 6.26 -9.45
C ASP A 165 -6.97 4.80 -9.42
N GLN A 166 -7.83 4.43 -10.36
CA GLN A 166 -8.46 3.09 -10.40
C GLN A 166 -7.42 1.98 -10.57
N SER A 167 -6.37 2.20 -11.33
CA SER A 167 -5.33 1.20 -11.54
C SER A 167 -4.52 0.95 -10.26
N LEU A 168 -4.32 1.98 -9.44
CA LEU A 168 -3.75 1.84 -8.10
C LEU A 168 -4.70 1.07 -7.17
N LEU A 169 -5.98 1.42 -7.15
CA LEU A 169 -6.98 0.74 -6.30
C LEU A 169 -7.04 -0.75 -6.61
N ASP A 170 -7.15 -1.12 -7.87
CA ASP A 170 -7.19 -2.51 -8.32
C ASP A 170 -5.91 -3.26 -7.94
N TRP A 171 -4.76 -2.59 -8.08
CA TRP A 171 -3.48 -3.17 -7.69
C TRP A 171 -3.38 -3.41 -6.18
N LEU A 172 -3.80 -2.44 -5.35
CA LEU A 172 -3.80 -2.55 -3.88
C LEU A 172 -4.68 -3.72 -3.42
N LEU A 173 -5.92 -3.82 -3.93
CA LEU A 173 -6.85 -4.91 -3.60
C LEU A 173 -6.33 -6.28 -3.99
N LYS A 174 -5.58 -6.37 -5.08
CA LYS A 174 -5.04 -7.64 -5.58
C LYS A 174 -3.78 -8.09 -4.84
N ASN A 175 -2.96 -7.17 -4.33
CA ASN A 175 -1.60 -7.47 -3.89
C ASN A 175 -1.38 -7.30 -2.37
N LEU A 176 -2.26 -6.62 -1.66
CA LEU A 176 -2.23 -6.47 -0.21
C LEU A 176 -3.30 -7.35 0.46
#